data_ee72a0ab0994ee6a87e292439f7108fd
#
_entry.id   ee72a0ab0994ee6a87e292439f7108fd
#
_cell.length_a   1.000
_cell.length_b   1.000
_cell.length_c   1.000
_cell.angle_alpha   90.00
_cell.angle_beta   90.00
_cell.angle_gamma   90.00
#
_symmetry.space_group_name_H-M   'P 1'
#
loop_
_entity.id
_entity.type
_entity.pdbx_description
1 polymer ?
#
loop_
_entity_poly.entity_id
_entity_poly.type
_entity_poly.pdbx_seq_one_letter_code
_entity_poly.pdbx_strand_id
1 'polypeptide(L)'
;MANRREPGHGNGCGGVTHRLAWWTDDGRSAGLLRLMVPMDGSVQLELGLVGTDEPCILVTDHAVPLPTGGGLEVRASGLWAEVVVEEAPASGQGHMSVGLEAFGTALDDPDEAWRGGPDHQFRGDRVPVGLDLGAEAVGNSVVGRWGLGVPCRLDGEVLVADRVLDVDGWAWWLVGEPPPGDDLVMARTDEDFWVLATGEAARQWNEPTLEEGLLAGPLPDGASGRAPVLIKRAGEELRLDRWFGSMTGPDDRTGLGWRESSA
;
A
#
# COMPACT_ATOMS: atom_id res chain seq x y z
N MET A 1 -25.27 42.82 -12.15
CA MET A 1 -24.61 42.12 -11.02
C MET A 1 -24.54 40.63 -11.36
N ALA A 2 -23.40 40.18 -11.82
CA ALA A 2 -23.20 38.79 -12.24
C ALA A 2 -22.65 37.99 -11.06
N ASN A 3 -23.41 36.98 -10.65
CA ASN A 3 -23.10 36.04 -9.58
C ASN A 3 -21.97 35.11 -10.07
N ARG A 4 -20.73 35.35 -9.68
CA ARG A 4 -19.63 34.38 -9.84
C ARG A 4 -19.92 33.21 -8.93
N ARG A 5 -20.28 32.06 -9.51
CA ARG A 5 -20.21 30.78 -8.83
C ARG A 5 -18.73 30.45 -8.63
N GLU A 6 -18.32 30.35 -7.38
CA GLU A 6 -17.02 29.78 -7.00
C GLU A 6 -17.00 28.31 -7.44
N PRO A 7 -15.85 27.81 -7.95
CA PRO A 7 -15.71 26.40 -8.27
C PRO A 7 -15.81 25.62 -6.96
N GLY A 8 -16.78 24.70 -6.91
CA GLY A 8 -17.00 23.84 -5.76
C GLY A 8 -15.72 23.11 -5.36
N HIS A 9 -15.33 23.25 -4.13
CA HIS A 9 -14.34 22.41 -3.47
C HIS A 9 -14.86 20.98 -3.57
N GLY A 10 -14.12 20.12 -4.26
CA GLY A 10 -14.38 18.70 -4.27
C GLY A 10 -14.43 18.25 -2.82
N ASN A 11 -15.56 17.67 -2.40
CA ASN A 11 -15.73 16.99 -1.14
C ASN A 11 -14.81 15.76 -1.11
N GLY A 12 -13.53 15.96 -0.79
CA GLY A 12 -12.67 14.89 -0.35
C GLY A 12 -13.29 14.33 0.92
N CYS A 13 -13.67 13.08 0.93
CA CYS A 13 -14.08 12.39 2.15
C CYS A 13 -12.92 12.49 3.13
N GLY A 14 -13.08 13.31 4.18
CA GLY A 14 -12.04 13.59 5.18
C GLY A 14 -11.78 12.38 6.07
N GLY A 15 -11.18 11.33 5.52
CA GLY A 15 -10.70 10.15 6.23
C GLY A 15 -9.17 10.14 6.28
N VAL A 16 -8.63 9.25 7.08
CA VAL A 16 -7.18 8.99 7.15
C VAL A 16 -6.90 7.65 6.51
N THR A 17 -5.95 7.62 5.59
CA THR A 17 -5.45 6.38 5.00
C THR A 17 -4.04 6.12 5.48
N HIS A 18 -3.83 4.92 6.01
CA HIS A 18 -2.52 4.38 6.31
C HIS A 18 -2.15 3.35 5.26
N ARG A 19 -0.92 3.41 4.78
CA ARG A 19 -0.31 2.38 3.93
C ARG A 19 0.98 1.93 4.54
N LEU A 20 1.23 0.63 4.51
CA LEU A 20 2.51 0.03 4.76
C LEU A 20 2.87 -0.81 3.55
N ALA A 21 3.86 -0.36 2.79
CA ALA A 21 4.42 -1.10 1.68
C ALA A 21 5.79 -1.62 2.09
N TRP A 22 6.02 -2.94 2.01
CA TRP A 22 7.26 -3.54 2.48
C TRP A 22 7.79 -4.60 1.54
N TRP A 23 9.05 -4.96 1.74
CA TRP A 23 9.74 -6.06 1.09
C TRP A 23 10.90 -6.55 1.95
N THR A 24 11.21 -7.84 1.86
CA THR A 24 12.37 -8.44 2.52
C THR A 24 13.67 -8.01 1.85
N ASP A 25 14.78 -8.04 2.60
CA ASP A 25 16.11 -7.66 2.11
C ASP A 25 16.53 -8.47 0.88
N ASP A 26 16.15 -9.74 0.83
CA ASP A 26 16.42 -10.63 -0.30
C ASP A 26 15.44 -10.45 -1.47
N GLY A 27 14.42 -9.60 -1.32
CA GLY A 27 13.39 -9.34 -2.32
C GLY A 27 12.47 -10.53 -2.61
N ARG A 28 12.44 -11.55 -1.76
CA ARG A 28 11.67 -12.78 -2.00
C ARG A 28 10.23 -12.68 -1.56
N SER A 29 9.92 -11.75 -0.67
CA SER A 29 8.56 -11.49 -0.19
C SER A 29 8.31 -10.00 -0.07
N ALA A 30 7.10 -9.60 -0.40
CA ALA A 30 6.67 -8.22 -0.30
C ALA A 30 5.18 -8.14 0.01
N GLY A 31 4.76 -7.04 0.64
CA GLY A 31 3.36 -6.78 0.91
C GLY A 31 3.02 -5.30 0.86
N LEU A 32 1.74 -5.03 0.61
CA LEU A 32 1.17 -3.71 0.69
C LEU A 32 -0.17 -3.77 1.41
N LEU A 33 -0.18 -3.23 2.63
CA LEU A 33 -1.38 -3.03 3.42
C LEU A 33 -1.89 -1.60 3.23
N ARG A 34 -3.19 -1.44 3.00
CA ARG A 34 -3.88 -0.16 3.02
C ARG A 34 -5.07 -0.26 3.98
N LEU A 35 -5.14 0.68 4.90
CA LEU A 35 -6.23 0.86 5.83
C LEU A 35 -6.77 2.27 5.70
N MET A 36 -7.94 2.42 5.11
CA MET A 36 -8.62 3.71 5.00
C MET A 36 -9.74 3.78 6.03
N VAL A 37 -9.61 4.75 6.94
CA VAL A 37 -10.60 5.05 7.98
C VAL A 37 -11.33 6.33 7.59
N PRO A 38 -12.53 6.25 7.01
CA PRO A 38 -13.31 7.43 6.66
C PRO A 38 -13.90 8.09 7.91
N MET A 39 -14.35 9.33 7.79
CA MET A 39 -15.08 10.00 8.88
C MET A 39 -16.44 9.37 9.16
N ASP A 40 -17.04 8.76 8.15
CA ASP A 40 -18.32 8.06 8.20
C ASP A 40 -18.30 6.83 7.28
N GLY A 41 -19.26 5.95 7.45
CA GLY A 41 -19.38 4.74 6.64
C GLY A 41 -18.62 3.54 7.21
N SER A 42 -17.80 2.88 6.41
CA SER A 42 -17.03 1.69 6.79
C SER A 42 -15.56 1.85 6.46
N VAL A 43 -14.71 1.21 7.27
CA VAL A 43 -13.28 1.09 7.00
C VAL A 43 -13.07 0.19 5.78
N GLN A 44 -12.11 0.56 4.94
CA GLN A 44 -11.63 -0.27 3.84
C GLN A 44 -10.24 -0.79 4.19
N LEU A 45 -10.11 -2.11 4.21
CA LEU A 45 -8.87 -2.80 4.44
C LEU A 45 -8.51 -3.61 3.20
N GLU A 46 -7.28 -3.47 2.76
CA GLU A 46 -6.73 -4.18 1.61
C GLU A 46 -5.29 -4.58 1.91
N LEU A 47 -4.99 -5.86 1.70
CA LEU A 47 -3.64 -6.39 1.77
C LEU A 47 -3.36 -7.16 0.49
N GLY A 48 -2.22 -6.89 -0.15
CA GLY A 48 -1.64 -7.69 -1.20
C GLY A 48 -0.31 -8.26 -0.74
N LEU A 49 -0.13 -9.58 -0.86
CA LEU A 49 1.15 -10.24 -0.62
C LEU A 49 1.63 -10.88 -1.91
N VAL A 50 2.91 -10.76 -2.20
CA VAL A 50 3.59 -11.42 -3.32
C VAL A 50 4.88 -12.07 -2.84
N GLY A 51 5.18 -13.23 -3.37
CA GLY A 51 6.38 -13.99 -3.00
C GLY A 51 6.95 -14.76 -4.19
N THR A 52 8.19 -15.20 -4.10
CA THR A 52 8.89 -15.90 -5.19
C THR A 52 8.23 -17.24 -5.52
N ASP A 53 7.79 -17.97 -4.50
CA ASP A 53 7.23 -19.32 -4.64
C ASP A 53 5.79 -19.38 -4.13
N GLU A 54 5.13 -18.22 -4.02
CA GLU A 54 3.81 -18.08 -3.44
C GLU A 54 2.83 -17.53 -4.47
N PRO A 55 1.56 -17.97 -4.43
CA PRO A 55 0.52 -17.26 -5.16
C PRO A 55 0.37 -15.84 -4.61
N CYS A 56 -0.14 -14.93 -5.42
CA CYS A 56 -0.55 -13.63 -4.91
C CYS A 56 -1.71 -13.82 -3.92
N ILE A 57 -1.57 -13.29 -2.70
CA ILE A 57 -2.63 -13.33 -1.70
C ILE A 57 -3.27 -11.94 -1.60
N LEU A 58 -4.60 -11.91 -1.70
CA LEU A 58 -5.38 -10.69 -1.49
C LEU A 58 -6.28 -10.84 -0.27
N VAL A 59 -6.24 -9.87 0.64
CA VAL A 59 -7.26 -9.65 1.67
C VAL A 59 -7.97 -8.35 1.34
N THR A 60 -9.27 -8.38 1.18
CA THR A 60 -10.07 -7.19 0.90
C THR A 60 -11.36 -7.22 1.72
N ASP A 61 -11.58 -6.20 2.52
CA ASP A 61 -12.85 -5.96 3.21
C ASP A 61 -13.13 -4.45 3.21
N HIS A 62 -14.23 -4.06 2.57
CA HIS A 62 -14.63 -2.65 2.42
C HIS A 62 -15.86 -2.31 3.28
N ALA A 63 -16.24 -3.21 4.17
CA ALA A 63 -17.42 -3.06 5.02
C ALA A 63 -17.10 -3.22 6.51
N VAL A 64 -15.84 -3.08 6.90
CA VAL A 64 -15.42 -3.19 8.30
C VAL A 64 -16.03 -2.04 9.10
N PRO A 65 -16.66 -2.29 10.24
CA PRO A 65 -17.19 -1.23 11.09
C PRO A 65 -16.10 -0.25 11.53
N LEU A 66 -16.47 1.02 11.68
CA LEU A 66 -15.58 2.03 12.26
C LEU A 66 -15.13 1.61 13.66
N PRO A 67 -13.87 1.88 14.04
CA PRO A 67 -13.40 1.64 15.39
C PRO A 67 -14.20 2.46 16.39
N THR A 68 -14.52 1.84 17.54
CA THR A 68 -15.30 2.48 18.60
C THR A 68 -14.45 3.20 19.63
N GLY A 69 -13.12 3.06 19.54
CA GLY A 69 -12.12 3.66 20.43
C GLY A 69 -11.22 4.67 19.73
N GLY A 70 -10.26 5.23 20.47
CA GLY A 70 -9.29 6.19 19.92
C GLY A 70 -8.14 5.59 19.14
N GLY A 71 -8.08 4.26 18.96
CA GLY A 71 -7.05 3.54 18.23
C GLY A 71 -7.52 3.09 16.83
N LEU A 72 -6.60 2.53 16.08
CA LEU A 72 -6.87 1.96 14.75
C LEU A 72 -7.10 0.43 14.84
N GLU A 73 -7.84 -0.01 15.82
CA GLU A 73 -8.26 -1.41 15.92
C GLU A 73 -9.62 -1.59 15.22
N VAL A 74 -9.68 -2.49 14.27
CA VAL A 74 -10.88 -2.82 13.50
C VAL A 74 -11.19 -4.30 13.58
N ARG A 75 -12.49 -4.65 13.63
CA ARG A 75 -12.96 -6.02 13.73
C ARG A 75 -14.19 -6.24 12.86
N ALA A 76 -14.18 -7.34 12.13
CA ALA A 76 -15.32 -7.85 11.38
C ALA A 76 -15.38 -9.38 11.50
N SER A 77 -16.38 -10.01 10.88
CA SER A 77 -16.46 -11.48 10.86
C SER A 77 -15.30 -12.09 10.08
N GLY A 78 -14.36 -12.73 10.80
CA GLY A 78 -13.17 -13.35 10.20
C GLY A 78 -12.07 -12.38 9.82
N LEU A 79 -12.09 -11.16 10.42
CA LEU A 79 -11.05 -10.15 10.25
C LEU A 79 -10.83 -9.41 11.58
N TRP A 80 -9.58 -9.32 11.96
CA TRP A 80 -9.07 -8.40 12.95
C TRP A 80 -7.85 -7.68 12.38
N ALA A 81 -7.75 -6.38 12.58
CA ALA A 81 -6.54 -5.63 12.28
C ALA A 81 -6.34 -4.50 13.28
N GLU A 82 -5.10 -4.24 13.62
CA GLU A 82 -4.68 -3.19 14.52
C GLU A 82 -3.43 -2.49 13.97
N VAL A 83 -3.43 -1.16 14.03
CA VAL A 83 -2.25 -0.34 13.75
C VAL A 83 -2.00 0.52 14.96
N VAL A 84 -0.88 0.30 15.62
CA VAL A 84 -0.43 1.07 16.78
C VAL A 84 0.73 1.96 16.37
N VAL A 85 0.58 3.25 16.62
CA VAL A 85 1.62 4.26 16.39
C VAL A 85 2.07 4.76 17.75
N GLU A 86 3.24 4.34 18.20
CA GLU A 86 3.74 4.69 19.54
C GLU A 86 4.35 6.08 19.59
N GLU A 87 5.06 6.49 18.53
CA GLU A 87 5.62 7.83 18.40
C GLU A 87 5.29 8.41 17.04
N ALA A 88 5.00 9.72 17.01
CA ALA A 88 4.64 10.38 15.76
C ALA A 88 5.83 10.36 14.77
N PRO A 89 5.63 9.92 13.54
CA PRO A 89 6.71 9.73 12.55
C PRO A 89 7.42 11.03 12.14
N ALA A 90 6.85 12.19 12.47
CA ALA A 90 7.41 13.50 12.10
C ALA A 90 8.78 13.79 12.71
N SER A 91 9.21 13.04 13.72
CA SER A 91 10.50 13.23 14.42
C SER A 91 11.65 12.39 13.86
N GLY A 92 11.39 11.52 12.87
CA GLY A 92 12.40 10.54 12.39
C GLY A 92 12.71 9.42 13.40
N GLN A 93 11.96 9.34 14.48
CA GLN A 93 12.05 8.34 15.54
C GLN A 93 10.65 7.80 15.82
N GLY A 94 10.01 7.23 14.82
CA GLY A 94 8.67 6.65 14.97
C GLY A 94 8.74 5.15 15.03
N HIS A 95 7.89 4.55 15.85
CA HIS A 95 7.63 3.12 15.83
C HIS A 95 6.16 2.87 15.54
N MET A 96 5.90 1.92 14.66
CA MET A 96 4.57 1.46 14.32
C MET A 96 4.54 -0.07 14.37
N SER A 97 3.51 -0.63 14.99
CA SER A 97 3.21 -2.06 14.87
C SER A 97 1.92 -2.29 14.12
N VAL A 98 1.88 -3.39 13.38
CA VAL A 98 0.71 -3.82 12.60
C VAL A 98 0.43 -5.27 12.89
N GLY A 99 -0.75 -5.52 13.45
CA GLY A 99 -1.34 -6.85 13.59
C GLY A 99 -2.48 -7.05 12.60
N LEU A 100 -2.59 -8.25 12.03
CA LEU A 100 -3.73 -8.64 11.21
C LEU A 100 -3.98 -10.13 11.33
N GLU A 101 -5.25 -10.49 11.47
CA GLU A 101 -5.74 -11.85 11.30
C GLU A 101 -6.96 -11.81 10.36
N ALA A 102 -6.87 -12.50 9.24
CA ALA A 102 -7.92 -12.47 8.22
C ALA A 102 -7.95 -13.76 7.40
N PHE A 103 -8.93 -13.85 6.50
CA PHE A 103 -8.89 -14.79 5.40
C PHE A 103 -8.64 -14.03 4.10
N GLY A 104 -7.61 -14.46 3.38
CA GLY A 104 -7.29 -13.98 2.05
C GLY A 104 -7.73 -14.94 0.96
N THR A 105 -7.59 -14.49 -0.28
CA THR A 105 -7.76 -15.29 -1.49
C THR A 105 -6.39 -15.47 -2.13
N ALA A 106 -5.97 -16.72 -2.29
CA ALA A 106 -4.77 -17.06 -3.05
C ALA A 106 -5.13 -17.09 -4.55
N LEU A 107 -4.49 -16.24 -5.33
CA LEU A 107 -4.72 -16.11 -6.78
C LEU A 107 -3.58 -16.81 -7.54
N ASP A 108 -3.93 -17.80 -8.36
CA ASP A 108 -2.97 -18.45 -9.26
C ASP A 108 -2.55 -17.52 -10.41
N ASP A 109 -3.47 -16.70 -10.89
CA ASP A 109 -3.24 -15.69 -11.94
C ASP A 109 -3.81 -14.32 -11.52
N PRO A 110 -2.97 -13.44 -10.95
CA PRO A 110 -3.38 -12.07 -10.61
C PRO A 110 -3.85 -11.24 -11.81
N ASP A 111 -3.35 -11.53 -13.00
CA ASP A 111 -3.75 -10.86 -14.23
C ASP A 111 -5.18 -11.21 -14.65
N GLU A 112 -5.65 -12.43 -14.35
CA GLU A 112 -7.03 -12.80 -14.55
C GLU A 112 -7.95 -12.00 -13.62
N ALA A 113 -7.57 -11.84 -12.35
CA ALA A 113 -8.29 -11.01 -11.39
C ALA A 113 -8.37 -9.54 -11.86
N TRP A 114 -7.28 -9.03 -12.43
CA TRP A 114 -7.24 -7.66 -12.98
C TRP A 114 -8.13 -7.48 -14.21
N ARG A 115 -8.08 -8.42 -15.15
CA ARG A 115 -8.87 -8.37 -16.39
C ARG A 115 -10.35 -8.70 -16.21
N GLY A 116 -10.66 -9.42 -15.14
CA GLY A 116 -12.01 -9.83 -14.79
C GLY A 116 -12.82 -8.70 -14.16
N GLY A 117 -14.07 -8.99 -13.83
CA GLY A 117 -14.89 -8.09 -13.01
C GLY A 117 -14.49 -8.15 -11.53
N PRO A 118 -15.14 -7.32 -10.68
CA PRO A 118 -14.83 -7.22 -9.23
C PRO A 118 -14.86 -8.56 -8.49
N ASP A 119 -15.65 -9.50 -8.96
CA ASP A 119 -15.79 -10.81 -8.33
C ASP A 119 -14.59 -11.74 -8.62
N HIS A 120 -13.74 -11.40 -9.59
CA HIS A 120 -12.58 -12.24 -9.95
C HIS A 120 -11.48 -12.20 -8.88
N GLN A 121 -11.34 -11.11 -8.13
CA GLN A 121 -10.38 -11.02 -7.01
C GLN A 121 -10.71 -11.99 -5.86
N PHE A 122 -11.90 -12.58 -5.85
CA PHE A 122 -12.33 -13.59 -4.86
C PHE A 122 -12.32 -15.01 -5.44
N ARG A 123 -11.84 -15.19 -6.67
CA ARG A 123 -11.72 -16.51 -7.31
C ARG A 123 -10.34 -17.09 -7.05
N GLY A 124 -10.21 -17.83 -5.99
CA GLY A 124 -9.01 -18.51 -5.58
C GLY A 124 -9.27 -19.30 -4.30
N ASP A 125 -8.25 -19.96 -3.81
CA ASP A 125 -8.34 -20.69 -2.57
C ASP A 125 -8.38 -19.73 -1.38
N ARG A 126 -9.31 -20.00 -0.46
CA ARG A 126 -9.40 -19.23 0.77
C ARG A 126 -8.34 -19.69 1.76
N VAL A 127 -7.43 -18.80 2.15
CA VAL A 127 -6.33 -19.11 3.07
C VAL A 127 -6.34 -18.18 4.28
N PRO A 128 -6.01 -18.68 5.49
CA PRO A 128 -5.77 -17.80 6.63
C PRO A 128 -4.50 -16.99 6.42
N VAL A 129 -4.55 -15.73 6.82
CA VAL A 129 -3.46 -14.76 6.71
C VAL A 129 -3.30 -14.05 8.04
N GLY A 130 -2.07 -13.93 8.52
CA GLY A 130 -1.70 -13.16 9.69
C GLY A 130 -0.53 -12.23 9.40
N LEU A 131 -0.50 -11.09 10.07
CA LEU A 131 0.66 -10.20 10.13
C LEU A 131 0.96 -9.88 11.59
N ASP A 132 2.23 -9.89 11.92
CA ASP A 132 2.77 -9.33 13.16
C ASP A 132 4.08 -8.61 12.78
N LEU A 133 3.96 -7.31 12.49
CA LEU A 133 5.03 -6.52 11.91
C LEU A 133 5.35 -5.30 12.77
N GLY A 134 6.64 -5.08 13.02
CA GLY A 134 7.20 -3.87 13.61
C GLY A 134 7.91 -3.02 12.55
N ALA A 135 7.68 -1.72 12.55
CA ALA A 135 8.31 -0.79 11.64
C ALA A 135 8.94 0.37 12.41
N GLU A 136 10.28 0.49 12.32
CA GLU A 136 11.06 1.57 12.93
C GLU A 136 11.48 2.59 11.87
N ALA A 137 11.20 3.86 12.12
CA ALA A 137 11.62 4.94 11.24
C ALA A 137 13.16 5.01 11.18
N VAL A 138 13.73 5.03 9.96
CA VAL A 138 15.17 5.07 9.72
C VAL A 138 15.66 6.35 9.08
N GLY A 139 14.78 7.31 8.85
CA GLY A 139 15.12 8.57 8.21
C GLY A 139 14.08 9.65 8.45
N ASN A 140 14.32 10.81 7.86
CA ASN A 140 13.38 11.92 7.94
C ASN A 140 12.08 11.56 7.20
N SER A 141 10.98 12.03 7.75
CA SER A 141 9.71 11.98 7.05
C SER A 141 9.72 12.90 5.82
N VAL A 142 9.06 12.45 4.77
CA VAL A 142 8.85 13.22 3.53
C VAL A 142 7.39 13.62 3.47
N VAL A 143 7.15 14.91 3.23
CA VAL A 143 5.79 15.43 3.04
C VAL A 143 5.59 15.75 1.58
N GLY A 144 4.61 15.10 0.96
CA GLY A 144 4.25 15.32 -0.42
C GLY A 144 2.74 15.52 -0.59
N ARG A 145 2.29 15.55 -1.83
CA ARG A 145 0.86 15.67 -2.15
C ARG A 145 0.04 14.46 -1.72
N TRP A 146 0.72 13.33 -1.53
CA TRP A 146 0.14 12.08 -1.01
C TRP A 146 -0.02 12.06 0.50
N GLY A 147 0.50 13.06 1.22
CA GLY A 147 0.53 13.12 2.68
C GLY A 147 1.94 13.00 3.25
N LEU A 148 2.08 12.25 4.33
CA LEU A 148 3.34 12.01 5.04
C LEU A 148 3.86 10.62 4.70
N GLY A 149 5.13 10.51 4.31
CA GLY A 149 5.83 9.25 4.09
C GLY A 149 7.03 9.12 5.04
N VAL A 150 7.23 7.92 5.59
CA VAL A 150 8.33 7.59 6.50
C VAL A 150 9.00 6.32 6.02
N PRO A 151 10.32 6.35 5.72
CA PRO A 151 11.07 5.14 5.46
C PRO A 151 11.34 4.40 6.76
N CYS A 152 11.15 3.09 6.74
CA CYS A 152 11.25 2.25 7.94
C CYS A 152 12.13 1.02 7.68
N ARG A 153 12.80 0.56 8.73
CA ARG A 153 13.24 -0.82 8.87
C ARG A 153 12.04 -1.63 9.36
N LEU A 154 11.85 -2.80 8.80
CA LEU A 154 10.73 -3.67 9.12
C LEU A 154 11.23 -5.02 9.60
N ASP A 155 10.63 -5.53 10.66
CA ASP A 155 10.81 -6.88 11.15
C ASP A 155 9.47 -7.50 11.58
N GLY A 156 9.43 -8.82 11.67
CA GLY A 156 8.26 -9.55 12.13
C GLY A 156 7.96 -10.80 11.34
N GLU A 157 6.68 -11.17 11.30
CA GLU A 157 6.23 -12.41 10.70
C GLU A 157 4.98 -12.20 9.84
N VAL A 158 4.92 -12.94 8.73
CA VAL A 158 3.72 -13.09 7.90
C VAL A 158 3.31 -14.55 7.91
N LEU A 159 2.07 -14.83 8.33
CA LEU A 159 1.47 -16.15 8.28
C LEU A 159 0.61 -16.27 7.02
N VAL A 160 0.85 -17.30 6.23
CA VAL A 160 0.01 -17.71 5.09
C VAL A 160 -0.29 -19.20 5.21
N ALA A 161 -1.54 -19.53 5.41
CA ALA A 161 -2.00 -20.88 5.71
C ALA A 161 -1.30 -21.45 6.97
N ASP A 162 -0.45 -22.45 6.84
CA ASP A 162 0.34 -23.08 7.90
C ASP A 162 1.83 -22.68 7.86
N ARG A 163 2.19 -21.71 7.02
CA ARG A 163 3.57 -21.26 6.82
C ARG A 163 3.78 -19.92 7.49
N VAL A 164 4.87 -19.81 8.23
CA VAL A 164 5.38 -18.57 8.80
C VAL A 164 6.54 -18.10 7.92
N LEU A 165 6.47 -16.87 7.48
CA LEU A 165 7.51 -16.20 6.72
C LEU A 165 8.11 -15.12 7.61
N ASP A 166 9.39 -15.28 7.97
CA ASP A 166 10.14 -14.24 8.66
C ASP A 166 10.31 -13.03 7.72
N VAL A 167 10.00 -11.87 8.23
CA VAL A 167 10.17 -10.60 7.53
C VAL A 167 11.27 -9.81 8.20
N ASP A 168 12.35 -9.59 7.45
CA ASP A 168 13.44 -8.69 7.81
C ASP A 168 13.75 -7.88 6.55
N GLY A 169 13.45 -6.57 6.59
CA GLY A 169 13.48 -5.81 5.37
C GLY A 169 13.19 -4.33 5.56
N TRP A 170 12.58 -3.76 4.55
CA TRP A 170 12.32 -2.34 4.44
C TRP A 170 10.87 -2.05 4.16
N ALA A 171 10.42 -0.88 4.61
CA ALA A 171 9.07 -0.43 4.36
C ALA A 171 9.01 1.08 4.10
N TRP A 172 7.93 1.47 3.45
CA TRP A 172 7.38 2.81 3.50
C TRP A 172 6.08 2.81 4.28
N TRP A 173 6.01 3.64 5.31
CA TRP A 173 4.77 3.96 5.99
C TRP A 173 4.25 5.31 5.48
N LEU A 174 3.06 5.30 4.90
CA LEU A 174 2.41 6.48 4.33
C LEU A 174 1.11 6.79 5.06
N VAL A 175 0.91 8.07 5.37
CA VAL A 175 -0.35 8.59 5.91
C VAL A 175 -0.91 9.63 4.95
N GLY A 176 -1.97 9.28 4.27
CA GLY A 176 -2.61 10.11 3.25
C GLY A 176 -3.00 9.33 2.00
N GLU A 177 -3.51 10.04 1.00
CA GLU A 177 -3.92 9.51 -0.29
C GLU A 177 -3.24 10.28 -1.42
N PRO A 178 -2.72 9.61 -2.46
CA PRO A 178 -2.30 10.29 -3.66
C PRO A 178 -3.51 10.96 -4.31
N PRO A 179 -3.30 12.05 -5.04
CA PRO A 179 -4.35 12.63 -5.86
C PRO A 179 -4.92 11.59 -6.83
N PRO A 180 -6.23 11.64 -7.14
CA PRO A 180 -6.82 10.74 -8.13
C PRO A 180 -6.10 10.84 -9.48
N GLY A 181 -5.76 9.69 -10.05
CA GLY A 181 -5.05 9.59 -11.33
C GLY A 181 -3.53 9.69 -11.22
N ASP A 182 -2.98 9.89 -10.02
CA ASP A 182 -1.54 9.80 -9.81
C ASP A 182 -1.14 8.35 -9.49
N ASP A 183 -0.02 7.92 -10.04
CA ASP A 183 0.65 6.70 -9.62
C ASP A 183 1.46 6.97 -8.36
N LEU A 184 1.48 6.04 -7.43
CA LEU A 184 2.32 6.09 -6.25
C LEU A 184 3.43 5.06 -6.37
N VAL A 185 4.68 5.50 -6.27
CA VAL A 185 5.85 4.64 -6.28
C VAL A 185 6.57 4.75 -4.95
N MET A 186 6.88 3.61 -4.36
CA MET A 186 7.59 3.46 -3.09
C MET A 186 8.74 2.50 -3.31
N ALA A 187 9.96 2.98 -3.27
CA ALA A 187 11.12 2.18 -3.59
C ALA A 187 12.32 2.50 -2.68
N ARG A 188 13.27 1.59 -2.66
CA ARG A 188 14.59 1.76 -2.05
C ARG A 188 15.67 1.23 -2.99
N THR A 189 16.71 2.03 -3.17
CA THR A 189 18.01 1.57 -3.71
C THR A 189 18.96 1.25 -2.56
N ASP A 190 20.18 0.84 -2.84
CA ASP A 190 21.18 0.54 -1.80
C ASP A 190 21.43 1.73 -0.85
N GLU A 191 21.27 2.96 -1.34
CA GLU A 191 21.65 4.19 -0.63
C GLU A 191 20.45 5.06 -0.24
N ASP A 192 19.33 5.02 -0.99
CA ASP A 192 18.25 5.98 -0.85
C ASP A 192 16.85 5.36 -0.84
N PHE A 193 15.95 6.02 -0.13
CA PHE A 193 14.53 5.75 -0.15
C PHE A 193 13.81 6.76 -1.04
N TRP A 194 12.85 6.27 -1.84
CA TRP A 194 12.11 7.06 -2.78
C TRP A 194 10.61 6.84 -2.62
N VAL A 195 9.89 7.92 -2.51
CA VAL A 195 8.43 7.92 -2.63
C VAL A 195 8.03 9.01 -3.61
N LEU A 196 7.25 8.65 -4.59
CA LEU A 196 6.86 9.51 -5.69
C LEU A 196 5.38 9.35 -5.97
N ALA A 197 4.71 10.46 -6.22
CA ALA A 197 3.44 10.46 -6.92
C ALA A 197 3.71 11.00 -8.33
N THR A 198 3.40 10.21 -9.34
CA THR A 198 3.60 10.57 -10.75
C THR A 198 2.25 10.89 -11.37
N GLY A 199 2.15 12.03 -12.03
CA GLY A 199 0.93 12.45 -12.72
C GLY A 199 1.06 13.86 -13.26
N GLU A 200 0.04 14.34 -13.94
CA GLU A 200 0.02 15.70 -14.51
C GLU A 200 0.29 16.78 -13.46
N ALA A 201 0.01 16.48 -12.21
CA ALA A 201 0.21 17.37 -11.08
C ALA A 201 1.64 17.32 -10.50
N ALA A 202 2.39 16.25 -10.67
CA ALA A 202 3.81 16.17 -10.27
C ALA A 202 4.67 17.15 -11.08
N ARG A 203 4.28 17.42 -12.33
CA ARG A 203 4.94 18.40 -13.22
C ARG A 203 4.90 19.85 -12.75
N GLN A 204 4.06 20.17 -11.78
CA GLN A 204 3.94 21.54 -11.24
C GLN A 204 4.88 21.82 -10.06
N TRP A 205 5.54 20.82 -9.54
CA TRP A 205 6.54 20.98 -8.48
C TRP A 205 7.93 20.85 -9.12
N ASN A 206 8.79 21.82 -8.90
CA ASN A 206 10.19 21.85 -9.33
C ASN A 206 11.07 20.81 -8.62
N GLU A 207 10.52 19.66 -8.25
CA GLU A 207 11.30 18.52 -7.81
C GLU A 207 11.88 17.82 -9.05
N PRO A 208 13.10 17.25 -8.96
CA PRO A 208 13.71 16.59 -10.10
C PRO A 208 12.73 15.57 -10.66
N THR A 209 12.33 15.79 -11.90
CA THR A 209 11.35 15.01 -12.64
C THR A 209 11.84 13.57 -12.77
N LEU A 210 11.40 12.71 -11.87
CA LEU A 210 11.57 11.26 -11.95
C LEU A 210 10.70 10.61 -13.03
N GLU A 211 9.96 11.41 -13.81
CA GLU A 211 8.96 10.94 -14.77
C GLU A 211 9.54 10.22 -15.99
N GLU A 212 10.80 10.46 -16.36
CA GLU A 212 11.35 9.89 -17.60
C GLU A 212 12.23 8.66 -17.40
N GLY A 213 12.39 8.15 -16.19
CA GLY A 213 13.39 7.12 -15.93
C GLY A 213 13.02 5.98 -15.02
N LEU A 214 11.82 5.92 -14.46
CA LEU A 214 11.45 4.80 -13.59
C LEU A 214 10.95 3.63 -14.42
N LEU A 215 11.81 2.64 -14.63
CA LEU A 215 11.47 1.38 -15.29
C LEU A 215 11.17 0.32 -14.23
N ALA A 216 9.99 -0.27 -14.33
CA ALA A 216 9.60 -1.39 -13.49
C ALA A 216 9.78 -2.70 -14.26
N GLY A 217 10.41 -3.69 -13.67
CA GLY A 217 10.66 -5.00 -14.30
C GLY A 217 10.73 -6.13 -13.27
N PRO A 218 10.58 -7.39 -13.68
CA PRO A 218 10.73 -8.52 -12.79
C PRO A 218 12.14 -8.57 -12.20
N LEU A 219 12.23 -9.01 -10.95
CA LEU A 219 13.53 -9.34 -10.35
C LEU A 219 14.09 -10.62 -11.00
N PRO A 220 15.37 -10.67 -11.32
CA PRO A 220 15.98 -11.85 -11.94
C PRO A 220 15.83 -13.14 -11.10
N ASP A 221 15.90 -13.02 -9.77
CA ASP A 221 15.85 -14.15 -8.82
C ASP A 221 14.99 -13.83 -7.58
N GLY A 222 14.09 -12.83 -7.65
CA GLY A 222 13.29 -12.36 -6.54
C GLY A 222 11.79 -12.44 -6.81
N ALA A 223 11.00 -12.06 -5.80
CA ALA A 223 9.57 -11.90 -5.95
C ALA A 223 9.30 -10.76 -6.94
N SER A 224 8.44 -11.03 -7.88
CA SER A 224 7.80 -10.00 -8.68
C SER A 224 6.35 -10.40 -8.86
N GLY A 225 5.46 -9.45 -8.80
CA GLY A 225 4.08 -9.84 -8.91
C GLY A 225 3.13 -8.65 -8.90
N ARG A 226 1.91 -8.95 -9.30
CA ARG A 226 0.79 -8.04 -9.34
C ARG A 226 -0.18 -8.42 -8.24
N ALA A 227 -0.61 -7.43 -7.46
CA ALA A 227 -1.63 -7.55 -6.43
C ALA A 227 -2.78 -6.56 -6.73
N PRO A 228 -3.61 -6.86 -7.75
CA PRO A 228 -4.67 -5.94 -8.16
C PRO A 228 -5.79 -5.90 -7.13
N VAL A 229 -6.33 -4.72 -6.89
CA VAL A 229 -7.48 -4.54 -6.00
C VAL A 229 -8.56 -3.72 -6.68
N LEU A 230 -9.80 -4.15 -6.52
CA LEU A 230 -10.97 -3.43 -6.97
C LEU A 230 -11.74 -2.89 -5.76
N ILE A 231 -11.92 -1.58 -5.74
CA ILE A 231 -12.64 -0.87 -4.69
C ILE A 231 -13.94 -0.35 -5.27
N LYS A 232 -15.08 -0.68 -4.64
CA LYS A 232 -16.37 -0.07 -4.96
C LYS A 232 -16.67 1.02 -3.93
N ARG A 233 -16.78 2.26 -4.38
CA ARG A 233 -17.08 3.41 -3.52
C ARG A 233 -18.21 4.23 -4.11
N ALA A 234 -19.29 4.40 -3.34
CA ALA A 234 -20.43 5.26 -3.72
C ALA A 234 -20.98 5.03 -5.15
N GLY A 235 -20.90 3.81 -5.66
CA GLY A 235 -21.34 3.44 -7.00
C GLY A 235 -20.26 3.59 -8.07
N GLU A 236 -19.09 4.08 -7.73
CA GLU A 236 -17.91 4.11 -8.60
C GLU A 236 -17.03 2.88 -8.33
N GLU A 237 -16.38 2.41 -9.37
CA GLU A 237 -15.39 1.34 -9.30
C GLU A 237 -14.02 1.95 -9.50
N LEU A 238 -13.16 1.84 -8.49
CA LEU A 238 -11.75 2.21 -8.55
C LEU A 238 -10.94 0.92 -8.67
N ARG A 239 -10.10 0.85 -9.69
CA ARG A 239 -9.15 -0.23 -9.88
C ARG A 239 -7.78 0.25 -9.45
N LEU A 240 -7.16 -0.46 -8.52
CA LEU A 240 -5.77 -0.24 -8.13
C LEU A 240 -4.92 -1.38 -8.70
N ASP A 241 -4.05 -1.04 -9.61
CA ASP A 241 -3.01 -1.95 -10.10
C ASP A 241 -1.77 -1.78 -9.24
N ARG A 242 -1.46 -2.80 -8.46
CA ARG A 242 -0.31 -2.83 -7.57
C ARG A 242 0.72 -3.80 -8.13
N TRP A 243 1.93 -3.34 -8.25
CA TRP A 243 3.01 -4.13 -8.79
C TRP A 243 4.26 -3.98 -7.92
N PHE A 244 4.90 -5.12 -7.61
CA PHE A 244 6.17 -5.19 -6.90
C PHE A 244 7.27 -5.71 -7.82
N GLY A 245 8.48 -5.19 -7.68
CA GLY A 245 9.64 -5.69 -8.40
C GLY A 245 10.81 -4.71 -8.42
N SER A 246 11.72 -4.97 -9.34
CA SER A 246 12.88 -4.11 -9.58
C SER A 246 12.46 -2.78 -10.20
N MET A 247 13.04 -1.71 -9.72
CA MET A 247 12.83 -0.36 -10.22
C MET A 247 14.18 0.31 -10.47
N THR A 248 14.30 0.97 -11.62
CA THR A 248 15.51 1.72 -11.98
C THR A 248 15.17 3.22 -11.95
N GLY A 249 15.88 3.95 -11.11
CA GLY A 249 15.73 5.40 -10.99
C GLY A 249 16.50 6.16 -12.08
N PRO A 250 16.38 7.51 -12.09
CA PRO A 250 16.99 8.37 -13.12
C PRO A 250 18.51 8.27 -13.23
N ASP A 251 19.17 7.87 -12.14
CA ASP A 251 20.63 7.72 -12.09
C ASP A 251 21.10 6.30 -12.44
N ASP A 252 20.26 5.51 -13.13
CA ASP A 252 20.48 4.09 -13.43
C ASP A 252 20.65 3.22 -12.17
N ARG A 253 20.34 3.74 -10.98
CA ARG A 253 20.35 2.96 -9.75
C ARG A 253 19.12 2.07 -9.71
N THR A 254 19.33 0.80 -9.49
CA THR A 254 18.26 -0.18 -9.34
C THR A 254 17.95 -0.41 -7.88
N GLY A 255 16.71 -0.70 -7.60
CA GLY A 255 16.21 -1.00 -6.26
C GLY A 255 14.95 -1.84 -6.31
N LEU A 256 14.37 -2.04 -5.16
CA LEU A 256 13.11 -2.77 -4.99
C LEU A 256 12.01 -1.81 -4.58
N GLY A 257 10.78 -2.09 -4.98
CA GLY A 257 9.68 -1.27 -4.55
C GLY A 257 8.32 -1.67 -5.10
N TRP A 258 7.33 -0.91 -4.65
CA TRP A 258 5.95 -0.99 -5.06
C TRP A 258 5.55 0.18 -5.96
N ARG A 259 4.73 -0.12 -6.95
CA ARG A 259 3.97 0.87 -7.72
C ARG A 259 2.48 0.59 -7.54
N GLU A 260 1.72 1.61 -7.21
CA GLU A 260 0.25 1.59 -7.21
C GLU A 260 -0.23 2.61 -8.24
N SER A 261 -1.03 2.18 -9.20
CA SER A 261 -1.69 3.04 -10.18
C SER A 261 -3.19 2.87 -10.12
N SER A 262 -3.90 3.97 -10.28
CA SER A 262 -5.36 3.98 -10.38
C SER A 262 -5.79 4.04 -11.84
N ALA A 263 -6.69 3.14 -12.26
CA ALA A 263 -7.28 3.10 -13.60
C ALA A 263 -8.79 3.39 -13.54
#